data_6c306a9e36b69aec2a2c9ff1a2784fd7
#
_entry.id   6c306a9e36b69aec2a2c9ff1a2784fd7
#
_cell.length_a   1.000
_cell.length_b   1.000
_cell.length_c   1.000
_cell.angle_alpha   90.00
_cell.angle_beta   90.00
_cell.angle_gamma   90.00
#
_symmetry.space_group_name_H-M   'P 1'
#
loop_
_entity.id
_entity.type
_entity.pdbx_description
1 polymer ?
#
loop_
_entity_poly.entity_id
_entity_poly.type
_entity_poly.pdbx_seq_one_letter_code
_entity_poly.pdbx_strand_id
1 'polypeptide(L)'
;MDQPTNCEHIDNIKELTLPKDYVCEECIKTGDEWVHLRTCQTCGATLCCDASPNMHMTKHNHKTHHPVIISAEPGEQWMYCYPHDLFIDYE
;
A
#
# COMPACT_ATOMS: atom_id res chain seq x y z
N MET A 1 -9.09 -10.35 -13.12
CA MET A 1 -8.09 -9.85 -14.04
C MET A 1 -7.80 -10.86 -15.09
N ASP A 2 -8.03 -10.48 -16.30
CA ASP A 2 -7.87 -11.42 -17.40
C ASP A 2 -6.50 -11.35 -18.04
N GLN A 3 -5.76 -10.31 -17.76
CA GLN A 3 -4.46 -10.08 -18.36
C GLN A 3 -3.39 -10.11 -17.29
N PRO A 4 -2.32 -10.91 -17.49
CA PRO A 4 -1.21 -10.85 -16.56
C PRO A 4 -0.52 -9.49 -16.70
N THR A 5 0.00 -8.99 -15.59
CA THR A 5 0.82 -7.79 -15.60
C THR A 5 2.25 -8.23 -15.90
N ASN A 6 3.17 -7.27 -15.99
CA ASN A 6 4.58 -7.59 -16.10
C ASN A 6 5.22 -7.70 -14.70
N CYS A 7 4.38 -7.83 -13.68
CA CYS A 7 4.81 -7.86 -12.29
C CYS A 7 4.28 -9.11 -11.61
N GLU A 8 5.15 -10.07 -11.35
CA GLU A 8 4.76 -11.29 -10.64
C GLU A 8 4.27 -11.03 -9.24
N HIS A 9 4.73 -9.96 -8.60
CA HIS A 9 4.28 -9.61 -7.25
C HIS A 9 2.79 -9.28 -7.25
N ILE A 10 2.35 -8.51 -8.25
CA ILE A 10 0.93 -8.16 -8.37
C ILE A 10 0.13 -9.39 -8.81
N ASP A 11 0.66 -10.16 -9.76
CA ASP A 11 -0.04 -11.34 -10.27
C ASP A 11 -0.27 -12.39 -9.18
N ASN A 12 0.56 -12.41 -8.15
CA ASN A 12 0.41 -13.34 -7.04
C ASN A 12 -0.64 -12.91 -6.01
N ILE A 13 -1.17 -11.70 -6.13
CA ILE A 13 -2.22 -11.24 -5.22
C ILE A 13 -3.54 -11.88 -5.64
N LYS A 14 -4.05 -12.79 -4.83
CA LYS A 14 -5.30 -13.49 -5.12
C LYS A 14 -6.49 -12.84 -4.46
N GLU A 15 -6.30 -12.29 -3.26
CA GLU A 15 -7.32 -11.57 -2.53
C GLU A 15 -6.72 -10.29 -2.00
N LEU A 16 -7.49 -9.21 -2.04
CA LEU A 16 -7.03 -7.93 -1.51
C LEU A 16 -7.11 -7.91 0.01
N THR A 17 -6.08 -7.38 0.63
CA THR A 17 -6.08 -7.11 2.06
C THR A 17 -6.51 -5.66 2.24
N LEU A 18 -7.66 -5.46 2.84
CA LEU A 18 -8.23 -4.13 3.02
C LEU A 18 -7.83 -3.53 4.37
N PRO A 19 -7.82 -2.20 4.49
CA PRO A 19 -7.47 -1.58 5.76
C PRO A 19 -8.51 -1.90 6.82
N LYS A 20 -8.05 -2.14 8.05
CA LYS A 20 -8.96 -2.36 9.19
C LYS A 20 -9.51 -1.04 9.67
N ASP A 21 -8.64 -0.05 9.78
CA ASP A 21 -8.99 1.29 10.19
C ASP A 21 -8.38 2.27 9.19
N TYR A 22 -9.00 3.43 9.04
CA TYR A 22 -8.49 4.43 8.10
C TYR A 22 -7.58 5.39 8.85
N VAL A 23 -6.49 4.85 9.40
CA VAL A 23 -5.47 5.64 10.09
C VAL A 23 -4.10 5.09 9.74
N CYS A 24 -3.08 5.94 9.79
CA CYS A 24 -1.71 5.48 9.69
C CYS A 24 -1.31 4.89 11.04
N GLU A 25 -1.05 3.59 11.06
CA GLU A 25 -0.76 2.87 12.31
C GLU A 25 0.46 3.42 13.05
N GLU A 26 1.42 3.96 12.32
CA GLU A 26 2.61 4.53 12.94
C GLU A 26 2.42 6.00 13.33
N CYS A 27 1.75 6.79 12.49
CA CYS A 27 1.49 8.18 12.83
C CYS A 27 0.63 8.33 14.08
N ILE A 28 -0.35 7.42 14.25
CA ILE A 28 -1.24 7.49 15.40
C ILE A 28 -0.49 7.24 16.71
N LYS A 29 0.58 6.46 16.67
CA LYS A 29 1.40 6.20 17.87
C LYS A 29 2.18 7.43 18.31
N THR A 30 2.57 8.27 17.36
CA THR A 30 3.40 9.44 17.63
C THR A 30 2.61 10.75 17.60
N GLY A 31 1.33 10.69 17.24
CA GLY A 31 0.50 11.89 17.12
C GLY A 31 0.78 12.71 15.89
N ASP A 32 1.41 12.13 14.89
CA ASP A 32 1.73 12.83 13.65
C ASP A 32 0.55 12.82 12.69
N GLU A 33 0.59 13.71 11.70
CA GLU A 33 -0.44 13.80 10.68
C GLU A 33 -0.01 13.06 9.43
N TRP A 34 -0.98 12.70 8.60
CA TRP A 34 -0.73 12.06 7.32
C TRP A 34 -1.64 12.66 6.25
N VAL A 35 -1.28 12.44 4.97
CA VAL A 35 -2.08 12.93 3.84
C VAL A 35 -2.99 11.85 3.31
N HIS A 36 -2.41 10.75 2.81
CA HIS A 36 -3.19 9.62 2.29
C HIS A 36 -2.68 8.32 2.89
N LEU A 37 -3.46 7.25 2.73
CA LEU A 37 -3.15 5.96 3.32
C LEU A 37 -2.97 4.88 2.26
N ARG A 38 -2.11 3.91 2.61
CA ARG A 38 -1.86 2.74 1.78
C ARG A 38 -1.92 1.50 2.67
N THR A 39 -2.32 0.36 2.09
CA THR A 39 -2.37 -0.90 2.84
C THR A 39 -1.44 -1.91 2.20
N CYS A 40 -0.53 -2.46 3.01
CA CYS A 40 0.42 -3.47 2.58
C CYS A 40 -0.31 -4.78 2.29
N GLN A 41 -0.09 -5.34 1.11
CA GLN A 41 -0.78 -6.56 0.70
C GLN A 41 -0.14 -7.82 1.25
N THR A 42 0.99 -7.73 1.91
CA THR A 42 1.62 -8.87 2.55
C THR A 42 1.21 -9.01 4.02
N CYS A 43 1.25 -7.92 4.79
CA CYS A 43 0.97 -7.99 6.22
C CYS A 43 -0.28 -7.22 6.65
N GLY A 44 -0.88 -6.45 5.76
CA GLY A 44 -2.11 -5.71 6.06
C GLY A 44 -1.91 -4.40 6.81
N ALA A 45 -0.67 -3.98 7.06
CA ALA A 45 -0.43 -2.70 7.73
C ALA A 45 -0.94 -1.54 6.89
N THR A 46 -1.61 -0.58 7.52
CA THR A 46 -2.08 0.63 6.86
C THR A 46 -1.20 1.78 7.33
N LEU A 47 -0.51 2.42 6.40
CA LEU A 47 0.50 3.42 6.69
C LEU A 47 0.39 4.58 5.70
N CYS A 48 1.03 5.71 6.04
CA CYS A 48 0.90 6.91 5.23
C CYS A 48 1.75 6.86 3.96
N CYS A 49 1.29 7.61 2.96
CA CYS A 49 1.92 7.65 1.64
C CYS A 49 3.13 8.58 1.60
N ASP A 50 3.79 8.63 0.44
CA ASP A 50 4.97 9.47 0.24
C ASP A 50 4.67 10.96 0.25
N ALA A 51 3.40 11.37 0.08
CA ALA A 51 3.03 12.77 0.23
C ALA A 51 2.93 13.19 1.69
N SER A 52 2.93 12.20 2.60
CA SER A 52 2.88 12.46 4.03
C SER A 52 4.27 12.76 4.57
N PRO A 53 4.39 13.56 5.63
CA PRO A 53 5.71 13.92 6.17
C PRO A 53 6.58 12.73 6.55
N ASN A 54 5.97 11.67 7.09
CA ASN A 54 6.74 10.54 7.60
C ASN A 54 6.94 9.40 6.60
N MET A 55 6.17 9.35 5.53
CA MET A 55 6.32 8.33 4.49
C MET A 55 6.44 6.91 5.04
N HIS A 56 5.58 6.56 6.00
CA HIS A 56 5.72 5.30 6.72
C HIS A 56 5.61 4.07 5.83
N MET A 57 4.78 4.11 4.78
CA MET A 57 4.63 2.94 3.92
C MET A 57 5.92 2.65 3.14
N THR A 58 6.58 3.67 2.62
CA THR A 58 7.85 3.47 1.92
C THR A 58 8.93 2.98 2.87
N LYS A 59 8.96 3.51 4.10
CA LYS A 59 9.88 3.01 5.12
C LYS A 59 9.61 1.54 5.45
N HIS A 60 8.32 1.18 5.51
CA HIS A 60 7.90 -0.20 5.75
C HIS A 60 8.39 -1.11 4.63
N ASN A 61 8.26 -0.68 3.37
CA ASN A 61 8.76 -1.45 2.24
C ASN A 61 10.28 -1.66 2.34
N HIS A 62 11.03 -0.61 2.67
CA HIS A 62 12.48 -0.72 2.78
C HIS A 62 12.90 -1.67 3.89
N LYS A 63 12.13 -1.70 4.98
CA LYS A 63 12.45 -2.55 6.13
C LYS A 63 12.04 -4.01 5.92
N THR A 64 10.88 -4.24 5.34
CA THR A 64 10.28 -5.59 5.26
C THR A 64 10.41 -6.22 3.89
N HIS A 65 10.66 -5.42 2.85
CA HIS A 65 10.68 -5.85 1.45
C HIS A 65 9.31 -6.39 0.99
N HIS A 66 8.23 -5.99 1.63
CA HIS A 66 6.88 -6.32 1.18
C HIS A 66 6.61 -5.50 -0.09
N PRO A 67 6.37 -6.14 -1.25
CA PRO A 67 6.45 -5.42 -2.52
C PRO A 67 5.21 -4.64 -2.93
N VAL A 68 4.03 -5.06 -2.54
CA VAL A 68 2.80 -4.51 -3.11
C VAL A 68 1.95 -3.82 -2.06
N ILE A 69 1.44 -2.65 -2.42
CA ILE A 69 0.48 -1.89 -1.60
C ILE A 69 -0.72 -1.55 -2.45
N ILE A 70 -1.84 -1.26 -1.79
CA ILE A 70 -3.01 -0.68 -2.45
C ILE A 70 -3.30 0.68 -1.83
N SER A 71 -4.03 1.52 -2.58
CA SER A 71 -4.59 2.73 -1.98
C SER A 71 -5.63 2.32 -0.95
N ALA A 72 -5.58 2.93 0.22
CA ALA A 72 -6.59 2.75 1.26
C ALA A 72 -7.61 3.88 1.24
N GLU A 73 -7.54 4.78 0.27
CA GLU A 73 -8.48 5.89 0.17
C GLU A 73 -9.79 5.45 -0.46
N PRO A 74 -10.93 5.87 0.11
CA PRO A 74 -12.23 5.52 -0.47
C PRO A 74 -12.33 5.99 -1.92
N GLY A 75 -12.80 5.09 -2.79
CA GLY A 75 -12.97 5.41 -4.20
C GLY A 75 -11.74 5.21 -5.06
N GLU A 76 -10.61 4.88 -4.47
CA GLU A 76 -9.40 4.58 -5.24
C GLU A 76 -9.18 3.07 -5.28
N GLN A 77 -8.92 2.56 -6.47
CA GLN A 77 -8.76 1.13 -6.69
C GLN A 77 -7.53 0.88 -7.56
N TRP A 78 -6.35 1.01 -6.94
CA TRP A 78 -5.10 0.75 -7.64
C TRP A 78 -4.09 0.13 -6.69
N MET A 79 -3.15 -0.61 -7.28
CA MET A 79 -2.01 -1.21 -6.58
C MET A 79 -0.72 -0.60 -7.06
N TYR A 80 0.30 -0.67 -6.24
CA TYR A 80 1.63 -0.26 -6.60
C TYR A 80 2.63 -1.31 -6.16
N CYS A 81 3.54 -1.67 -7.06
CA CYS A 81 4.64 -2.59 -6.77
C CYS A 81 5.93 -1.78 -6.67
N TYR A 82 6.55 -1.77 -5.49
CA TYR A 82 7.78 -1.00 -5.28
C TYR A 82 8.95 -1.49 -6.15
N PRO A 83 9.26 -2.81 -6.16
CA PRO A 83 10.40 -3.27 -6.95
C PRO A 83 10.31 -2.96 -8.44
N HIS A 84 9.11 -3.01 -9.01
CA HIS A 84 8.92 -2.78 -10.43
C HIS A 84 8.48 -1.36 -10.76
N ASP A 85 8.20 -0.55 -9.73
CA ASP A 85 7.71 0.83 -9.91
C ASP A 85 6.52 0.84 -10.86
N LEU A 86 5.54 -0.01 -10.57
CA LEU A 86 4.40 -0.24 -11.46
C LEU A 86 3.10 0.01 -10.73
N PHE A 87 2.27 0.89 -11.30
CA PHE A 87 0.89 1.10 -10.86
C PHE A 87 -0.05 0.31 -11.75
N ILE A 88 -1.08 -0.27 -11.18
CA ILE A 88 -2.12 -0.93 -11.93
C ILE A 88 -3.48 -0.70 -11.26
N ASP A 89 -4.48 -0.37 -12.09
CA ASP A 89 -5.83 -0.22 -11.58
C ASP A 89 -6.49 -1.59 -11.48
N TYR A 90 -7.39 -1.75 -10.51
CA TYR A 90 -8.17 -2.97 -10.36
C TYR A 90 -9.63 -2.63 -10.08
N GLU A 91 -10.49 -3.61 -10.23
CA GLU A 91 -11.91 -3.43 -9.93
C GLU A 91 -12.37 -4.36 -8.84
#